data_9f9193ce1a92c3919aa3dea24c59edbe
#
_entry.id   9f9193ce1a92c3919aa3dea24c59edbe
#
_cell.length_a   1.000
_cell.length_b   1.000
_cell.length_c   1.000
_cell.angle_alpha   90.00
_cell.angle_beta   90.00
_cell.angle_gamma   90.00
#
_symmetry.space_group_name_H-M   'P 1'
#
loop_
_entity.id
_entity.type
_entity.pdbx_description
1 polymer ?
#
loop_
_entity_poly.entity_id
_entity_poly.type
_entity_poly.pdbx_seq_one_letter_code
_entity_poly.pdbx_strand_id
1 'polypeptide(L)'
;MGVANKVLVGFVTDGCTGGVDKYIMGLYHLLKDRIHFDFLTNCKDLRLEIQLAKDNAKLIEVSSLKHPKAQVKQVEEILRNGGYEAFYLNTSTSLNYVSMKAAYRAHVPIRICHSHSSGADAGSLLYRSLIKLLHYKDRALMVKYANRLCACSQTAAEWMYGDKTSYIQINNAFDVAKYAFDQEKRSIVRAAMNIANNTVVGFIGSLCYPKNILGALDIFAEVQKRLPDAIFMVVGDGAMEDSAKEKADALGLSENVMFLGRRNDVPDLLQAMDALLAPSIFEGLSFACLEAQAAGLPCFFSTNMTRETGVTPCSKFIELSRSASHWAECIIKGLEQERVNTYKYFKEKGYVLSESRKMYLEIFEKGD
;
A
#
# COMPACT_ATOMS: atom_id res chain seq x y z
N MET A 1 23.95 -21.37 -7.08
CA MET A 1 23.00 -21.33 -5.94
C MET A 1 21.60 -21.55 -6.47
N GLY A 2 20.77 -22.38 -5.81
CA GLY A 2 19.38 -22.62 -6.23
C GLY A 2 18.42 -21.67 -5.52
N VAL A 3 17.34 -21.31 -6.19
CA VAL A 3 16.22 -20.57 -5.58
C VAL A 3 15.29 -21.55 -4.86
N ALA A 4 14.58 -21.11 -3.80
CA ALA A 4 13.55 -21.92 -3.17
C ALA A 4 12.46 -22.31 -4.17
N ASN A 5 12.10 -23.60 -4.22
CA ASN A 5 11.08 -24.10 -5.15
C ASN A 5 9.66 -23.89 -4.61
N LYS A 6 9.50 -23.88 -3.28
CA LYS A 6 8.18 -23.75 -2.65
C LYS A 6 8.22 -22.77 -1.48
N VAL A 7 7.34 -21.76 -1.51
CA VAL A 7 7.27 -20.66 -0.56
C VAL A 7 5.88 -20.58 0.05
N LEU A 8 5.80 -20.48 1.37
CA LEU A 8 4.58 -20.09 2.07
C LEU A 8 4.61 -18.59 2.35
N VAL A 9 3.62 -17.85 1.87
CA VAL A 9 3.49 -16.40 2.05
C VAL A 9 2.48 -16.10 3.15
N GLY A 10 2.81 -15.28 4.10
CA GLY A 10 1.91 -14.78 5.15
C GLY A 10 1.91 -13.25 5.19
N PHE A 11 0.81 -12.58 5.28
CA PHE A 11 -0.58 -12.95 5.13
C PHE A 11 -1.20 -12.14 3.99
N VAL A 12 -2.19 -12.69 3.32
CA VAL A 12 -2.99 -11.96 2.33
C VAL A 12 -4.44 -11.81 2.82
N THR A 13 -5.12 -10.79 2.37
CA THR A 13 -6.54 -10.53 2.69
C THR A 13 -7.42 -10.96 1.51
N ASP A 14 -7.54 -10.13 0.48
CA ASP A 14 -8.33 -10.38 -0.72
C ASP A 14 -7.50 -10.33 -2.01
N GLY A 15 -6.19 -10.08 -1.89
CA GLY A 15 -5.24 -10.00 -3.01
C GLY A 15 -5.34 -8.73 -3.87
N CYS A 16 -6.24 -7.81 -3.56
CA CYS A 16 -6.45 -6.61 -4.37
C CYS A 16 -6.58 -5.31 -3.56
N THR A 17 -7.02 -5.39 -2.31
CA THR A 17 -7.26 -4.24 -1.46
C THR A 17 -6.05 -3.97 -0.55
N GLY A 18 -5.51 -2.77 -0.63
CA GLY A 18 -4.36 -2.39 0.18
C GLY A 18 -3.00 -2.65 -0.49
N GLY A 19 -2.01 -1.87 -0.07
CA GLY A 19 -0.69 -1.87 -0.69
C GLY A 19 0.07 -3.19 -0.53
N VAL A 20 -0.07 -3.86 0.63
CA VAL A 20 0.64 -5.12 0.91
C VAL A 20 0.11 -6.25 0.03
N ASP A 21 -1.22 -6.36 -0.11
CA ASP A 21 -1.83 -7.37 -0.97
C ASP A 21 -1.45 -7.16 -2.44
N LYS A 22 -1.49 -5.93 -2.94
CA LYS A 22 -1.04 -5.58 -4.30
C LYS A 22 0.43 -5.95 -4.54
N TYR A 23 1.29 -5.66 -3.55
CA TYR A 23 2.70 -6.03 -3.60
C TYR A 23 2.88 -7.56 -3.67
N ILE A 24 2.24 -8.30 -2.76
CA ILE A 24 2.34 -9.77 -2.69
C ILE A 24 1.85 -10.40 -4.01
N MET A 25 0.71 -9.96 -4.53
CA MET A 25 0.17 -10.49 -5.78
C MET A 25 1.02 -10.10 -7.00
N GLY A 26 1.61 -8.91 -7.01
CA GLY A 26 2.58 -8.51 -8.02
C GLY A 26 3.80 -9.43 -8.05
N LEU A 27 4.41 -9.66 -6.89
CA LEU A 27 5.54 -10.60 -6.74
C LEU A 27 5.14 -12.03 -7.16
N TYR A 28 3.97 -12.51 -6.74
CA TYR A 28 3.44 -13.81 -7.14
C TYR A 28 3.34 -13.95 -8.66
N HIS A 29 2.68 -13.02 -9.34
CA HIS A 29 2.53 -13.05 -10.79
C HIS A 29 3.87 -12.98 -11.53
N LEU A 30 4.84 -12.26 -10.96
CA LEU A 30 6.17 -12.14 -11.54
C LEU A 30 7.00 -13.45 -11.43
N LEU A 31 6.80 -14.25 -10.37
CA LEU A 31 7.68 -15.38 -10.03
C LEU A 31 7.00 -16.77 -10.08
N LYS A 32 5.68 -16.86 -10.30
CA LYS A 32 4.93 -18.13 -10.24
C LYS A 32 5.36 -19.17 -11.29
N ASP A 33 6.12 -18.78 -12.31
CA ASP A 33 6.74 -19.68 -13.28
C ASP A 33 8.02 -20.35 -12.77
N ARG A 34 8.59 -19.86 -11.66
CA ARG A 34 9.86 -20.35 -11.07
C ARG A 34 9.69 -20.87 -9.66
N ILE A 35 8.71 -20.37 -8.92
CA ILE A 35 8.48 -20.66 -7.50
C ILE A 35 7.01 -21.01 -7.30
N HIS A 36 6.74 -22.12 -6.65
CA HIS A 36 5.39 -22.44 -6.19
C HIS A 36 5.06 -21.67 -4.90
N PHE A 37 3.97 -20.94 -4.91
CA PHE A 37 3.51 -20.15 -3.75
C PHE A 37 2.21 -20.71 -3.20
N ASP A 38 2.13 -20.85 -1.87
CA ASP A 38 0.89 -20.98 -1.12
C ASP A 38 0.76 -19.78 -0.16
N PHE A 39 -0.45 -19.42 0.24
CA PHE A 39 -0.73 -18.21 0.99
C PHE A 39 -1.47 -18.49 2.29
N LEU A 40 -1.09 -17.80 3.36
CA LEU A 40 -1.85 -17.77 4.62
C LEU A 40 -2.82 -16.60 4.62
N THR A 41 -4.00 -16.85 5.19
CA THR A 41 -5.00 -15.81 5.49
C THR A 41 -5.63 -16.04 6.85
N ASN A 42 -6.20 -14.98 7.45
CA ASN A 42 -7.02 -15.11 8.67
C ASN A 42 -8.53 -15.12 8.37
N CYS A 43 -8.91 -14.89 7.11
CA CYS A 43 -10.28 -14.94 6.62
C CYS A 43 -10.26 -15.22 5.13
N LYS A 44 -10.86 -16.32 4.69
CA LYS A 44 -10.86 -16.71 3.28
C LYS A 44 -11.70 -15.74 2.44
N ASP A 45 -11.11 -15.29 1.33
CA ASP A 45 -11.81 -14.66 0.23
C ASP A 45 -11.98 -15.70 -0.90
N LEU A 46 -13.22 -15.99 -1.25
CA LEU A 46 -13.53 -17.03 -2.25
C LEU A 46 -13.01 -16.66 -3.65
N ARG A 47 -12.99 -15.37 -4.01
CA ARG A 47 -12.51 -14.92 -5.32
C ARG A 47 -11.00 -15.13 -5.43
N LEU A 48 -10.25 -14.78 -4.38
CA LEU A 48 -8.82 -15.02 -4.32
C LEU A 48 -8.51 -16.52 -4.33
N GLU A 49 -9.24 -17.35 -3.56
CA GLU A 49 -9.08 -18.81 -3.55
C GLU A 49 -9.26 -19.41 -4.96
N ILE A 50 -10.32 -19.02 -5.69
CA ILE A 50 -10.59 -19.47 -7.07
C ILE A 50 -9.46 -18.99 -8.01
N GLN A 51 -8.98 -17.76 -7.86
CA GLN A 51 -7.90 -17.22 -8.68
C GLN A 51 -6.60 -18.00 -8.48
N LEU A 52 -6.21 -18.25 -7.23
CA LEU A 52 -4.99 -18.98 -6.88
C LEU A 52 -5.04 -20.45 -7.34
N ALA A 53 -6.20 -21.09 -7.23
CA ALA A 53 -6.41 -22.48 -7.65
C ALA A 53 -6.13 -22.72 -9.15
N LYS A 54 -6.27 -21.70 -10.01
CA LYS A 54 -5.93 -21.79 -11.44
C LYS A 54 -4.44 -22.10 -11.68
N ASP A 55 -3.58 -21.67 -10.76
CA ASP A 55 -2.13 -21.90 -10.80
C ASP A 55 -1.70 -22.97 -9.78
N ASN A 56 -2.63 -23.80 -9.26
CA ASN A 56 -2.42 -24.80 -8.20
C ASN A 56 -1.88 -24.22 -6.88
N ALA A 57 -2.00 -22.92 -6.65
CA ALA A 57 -1.65 -22.29 -5.41
C ALA A 57 -2.82 -22.39 -4.41
N LYS A 58 -2.51 -22.46 -3.11
CA LYS A 58 -3.50 -22.64 -2.04
C LYS A 58 -3.64 -21.38 -1.20
N LEU A 59 -4.88 -21.07 -0.82
CA LEU A 59 -5.19 -20.11 0.23
C LEU A 59 -5.55 -20.86 1.51
N ILE A 60 -4.71 -20.78 2.54
CA ILE A 60 -4.81 -21.58 3.75
C ILE A 60 -5.21 -20.68 4.92
N GLU A 61 -6.39 -20.94 5.48
CA GLU A 61 -6.88 -20.18 6.61
C GLU A 61 -6.26 -20.66 7.92
N VAL A 62 -5.80 -19.70 8.73
CA VAL A 62 -5.28 -19.95 10.07
C VAL A 62 -5.83 -18.91 11.06
N SER A 63 -5.81 -19.29 12.34
CA SER A 63 -6.23 -18.41 13.44
C SER A 63 -5.51 -17.06 13.39
N SER A 64 -6.22 -15.99 13.74
CA SER A 64 -5.64 -14.64 13.82
C SER A 64 -4.79 -14.46 15.09
N LEU A 65 -4.10 -13.30 15.19
CA LEU A 65 -3.34 -12.90 16.37
C LEU A 65 -4.18 -12.78 17.66
N LYS A 66 -5.52 -12.83 17.58
CA LYS A 66 -6.37 -12.98 18.77
C LYS A 66 -6.17 -14.32 19.48
N HIS A 67 -5.73 -15.34 18.74
CA HIS A 67 -5.44 -16.69 19.23
C HIS A 67 -4.00 -17.11 18.87
N PRO A 68 -2.96 -16.45 19.41
CA PRO A 68 -1.58 -16.59 18.96
C PRO A 68 -1.01 -17.99 19.15
N LYS A 69 -1.42 -18.72 20.21
CA LYS A 69 -0.99 -20.11 20.42
C LYS A 69 -1.52 -21.06 19.36
N ALA A 70 -2.79 -20.87 18.95
CA ALA A 70 -3.41 -21.67 17.88
C ALA A 70 -2.75 -21.35 16.54
N GLN A 71 -2.51 -20.07 16.22
CA GLN A 71 -1.83 -19.65 15.01
C GLN A 71 -0.42 -20.28 14.89
N VAL A 72 0.39 -20.21 15.96
CA VAL A 72 1.73 -20.84 15.96
C VAL A 72 1.64 -22.33 15.65
N LYS A 73 0.73 -23.07 16.31
CA LYS A 73 0.57 -24.51 16.08
C LYS A 73 0.16 -24.82 14.65
N GLN A 74 -0.84 -24.13 14.11
CA GLN A 74 -1.32 -24.33 12.74
C GLN A 74 -0.25 -24.01 11.71
N VAL A 75 0.43 -22.86 11.82
CA VAL A 75 1.49 -22.44 10.88
C VAL A 75 2.68 -23.42 10.96
N GLU A 76 3.07 -23.87 12.18
CA GLU A 76 4.14 -24.87 12.36
C GLU A 76 3.79 -26.20 11.68
N GLU A 77 2.56 -26.68 11.82
CA GLU A 77 2.08 -27.93 11.21
C GLU A 77 2.04 -27.84 9.67
N ILE A 78 1.53 -26.72 9.13
CA ILE A 78 1.51 -26.46 7.69
C ILE A 78 2.93 -26.48 7.13
N LEU A 79 3.87 -25.80 7.79
CA LEU A 79 5.26 -25.70 7.32
C LEU A 79 5.99 -27.05 7.40
N ARG A 80 5.79 -27.85 8.47
CA ARG A 80 6.40 -29.18 8.61
C ARG A 80 5.93 -30.17 7.55
N ASN A 81 4.63 -30.12 7.22
CA ASN A 81 4.02 -31.11 6.33
C ASN A 81 3.99 -30.65 4.86
N GLY A 82 4.20 -29.37 4.59
CA GLY A 82 4.02 -28.78 3.27
C GLY A 82 5.25 -28.77 2.36
N GLY A 83 6.44 -29.14 2.87
CA GLY A 83 7.68 -29.13 2.09
C GLY A 83 8.13 -27.73 1.66
N TYR A 84 7.82 -26.71 2.45
CA TYR A 84 8.21 -25.32 2.16
C TYR A 84 9.68 -25.07 2.47
N GLU A 85 10.38 -24.50 1.50
CA GLU A 85 11.80 -24.12 1.61
C GLU A 85 11.96 -22.68 2.10
N ALA A 86 10.92 -21.85 1.94
CA ALA A 86 10.90 -20.50 2.47
C ALA A 86 9.54 -20.15 3.10
N PHE A 87 9.60 -19.34 4.15
CA PHE A 87 8.45 -18.64 4.73
C PHE A 87 8.64 -17.13 4.54
N TYR A 88 7.75 -16.50 3.80
CA TYR A 88 7.81 -15.08 3.47
C TYR A 88 6.70 -14.31 4.18
N LEU A 89 7.03 -13.70 5.31
CA LEU A 89 6.10 -12.95 6.14
C LEU A 89 6.10 -11.48 5.76
N ASN A 90 4.97 -11.01 5.23
CA ASN A 90 4.71 -9.59 4.96
C ASN A 90 3.91 -9.02 6.12
N THR A 91 4.40 -7.97 6.76
CA THR A 91 3.80 -7.49 7.99
C THR A 91 4.05 -6.01 8.26
N SER A 92 3.11 -5.38 8.98
CA SER A 92 3.19 -3.99 9.44
C SER A 92 3.60 -3.88 10.92
N THR A 93 3.60 -5.01 11.67
CA THR A 93 3.95 -5.01 13.10
C THR A 93 4.75 -6.25 13.48
N SER A 94 5.59 -6.13 14.52
CA SER A 94 6.36 -7.26 15.05
C SER A 94 5.52 -8.29 15.78
N LEU A 95 4.22 -8.01 16.06
CA LEU A 95 3.32 -8.98 16.72
C LEU A 95 3.20 -10.29 15.94
N ASN A 96 3.38 -10.23 14.62
CA ASN A 96 3.41 -11.41 13.75
C ASN A 96 4.68 -12.27 13.92
N TYR A 97 5.61 -11.94 14.85
CA TYR A 97 6.74 -12.81 15.17
C TYR A 97 6.31 -14.22 15.54
N VAL A 98 5.07 -14.41 16.00
CA VAL A 98 4.52 -15.73 16.34
C VAL A 98 4.53 -16.68 15.15
N SER A 99 4.20 -16.20 13.93
CA SER A 99 4.28 -16.98 12.70
C SER A 99 5.75 -17.23 12.27
N MET A 100 6.63 -16.24 12.46
CA MET A 100 8.06 -16.40 12.21
C MET A 100 8.69 -17.41 13.18
N LYS A 101 8.25 -17.42 14.46
CA LYS A 101 8.64 -18.45 15.45
C LYS A 101 8.18 -19.84 15.04
N ALA A 102 6.99 -19.98 14.45
CA ALA A 102 6.52 -21.26 13.91
C ALA A 102 7.44 -21.75 12.78
N ALA A 103 7.82 -20.87 11.85
CA ALA A 103 8.76 -21.21 10.78
C ALA A 103 10.15 -21.60 11.30
N TYR A 104 10.65 -20.92 12.34
CA TYR A 104 11.89 -21.30 13.02
C TYR A 104 11.81 -22.70 13.64
N ARG A 105 10.71 -23.04 14.33
CA ARG A 105 10.48 -24.36 14.94
C ARG A 105 10.27 -25.48 13.93
N ALA A 106 9.68 -25.13 12.77
CA ALA A 106 9.53 -26.05 11.64
C ALA A 106 10.84 -26.26 10.85
N HIS A 107 11.94 -25.61 11.26
CA HIS A 107 13.25 -25.65 10.59
C HIS A 107 13.21 -25.20 9.13
N VAL A 108 12.31 -24.26 8.77
CA VAL A 108 12.28 -23.69 7.43
C VAL A 108 13.60 -22.95 7.16
N PRO A 109 14.36 -23.29 6.10
CA PRO A 109 15.71 -22.75 5.92
C PRO A 109 15.72 -21.24 5.63
N ILE A 110 14.76 -20.74 4.85
CA ILE A 110 14.68 -19.33 4.48
C ILE A 110 13.47 -18.71 5.18
N ARG A 111 13.72 -17.76 6.09
CA ARG A 111 12.68 -17.11 6.89
C ARG A 111 12.79 -15.61 6.72
N ILE A 112 11.94 -15.07 5.84
CA ILE A 112 11.98 -13.67 5.41
C ILE A 112 10.90 -12.89 6.15
N CYS A 113 11.28 -11.81 6.84
CA CYS A 113 10.36 -10.79 7.32
C CYS A 113 10.46 -9.56 6.44
N HIS A 114 9.34 -9.13 5.86
CA HIS A 114 9.27 -7.91 5.05
C HIS A 114 8.35 -6.90 5.71
N SER A 115 8.93 -5.76 6.09
CA SER A 115 8.22 -4.65 6.72
C SER A 115 7.64 -3.69 5.69
N HIS A 116 6.33 -3.40 5.83
CA HIS A 116 5.58 -2.53 4.91
C HIS A 116 5.02 -1.26 5.56
N SER A 117 5.24 -1.05 6.86
CA SER A 117 4.68 0.11 7.59
C SER A 117 5.72 0.77 8.46
N SER A 118 5.55 2.07 8.68
CA SER A 118 6.36 2.90 9.58
C SER A 118 5.64 3.20 10.91
N GLY A 119 4.51 2.55 11.20
CA GLY A 119 3.75 2.80 12.42
C GLY A 119 2.54 1.89 12.63
N ALA A 120 1.84 2.10 13.73
CA ALA A 120 0.57 1.44 14.06
C ALA A 120 -0.59 2.40 13.75
N ASP A 121 -1.36 2.10 12.71
CA ASP A 121 -2.27 3.04 12.05
C ASP A 121 -3.74 2.82 12.40
N ALA A 122 -4.10 1.62 12.92
CA ALA A 122 -5.48 1.24 13.15
C ALA A 122 -5.93 1.42 14.62
N GLY A 123 -7.19 1.79 14.81
CA GLY A 123 -7.87 1.81 16.11
C GLY A 123 -7.75 3.13 16.89
N SER A 124 -8.29 3.15 18.11
CA SER A 124 -8.25 4.29 19.02
C SER A 124 -6.83 4.65 19.49
N LEU A 125 -6.63 5.86 20.01
CA LEU A 125 -5.32 6.31 20.54
C LEU A 125 -4.76 5.36 21.59
N LEU A 126 -5.59 4.86 22.52
CA LEU A 126 -5.19 3.90 23.56
C LEU A 126 -4.77 2.57 22.93
N TYR A 127 -5.52 2.06 21.96
CA TYR A 127 -5.20 0.82 21.24
C TYR A 127 -3.88 0.96 20.48
N ARG A 128 -3.66 2.08 19.76
CA ARG A 128 -2.38 2.34 19.08
C ARG A 128 -1.20 2.38 20.02
N SER A 129 -1.35 3.02 21.20
CA SER A 129 -0.30 3.08 22.22
C SER A 129 0.04 1.68 22.75
N LEU A 130 -0.98 0.85 22.97
CA LEU A 130 -0.78 -0.54 23.40
C LEU A 130 -0.07 -1.36 22.31
N ILE A 131 -0.54 -1.29 21.08
CA ILE A 131 0.10 -1.98 19.94
C ILE A 131 1.56 -1.53 19.77
N LYS A 132 1.83 -0.24 19.90
CA LYS A 132 3.20 0.30 19.84
C LYS A 132 4.09 -0.26 20.94
N LEU A 133 3.59 -0.33 22.17
CA LEU A 133 4.33 -0.92 23.30
C LEU A 133 4.66 -2.40 23.06
N LEU A 134 3.66 -3.18 22.66
CA LEU A 134 3.83 -4.61 22.33
C LEU A 134 4.79 -4.78 21.14
N HIS A 135 4.66 -3.95 20.13
CA HIS A 135 5.54 -3.94 18.98
C HIS A 135 7.01 -3.76 19.38
N TYR A 136 7.34 -2.75 20.17
CA TYR A 136 8.72 -2.52 20.62
C TYR A 136 9.27 -3.68 21.47
N LYS A 137 8.42 -4.29 22.31
CA LYS A 137 8.78 -5.47 23.10
C LYS A 137 9.12 -6.67 22.22
N ASP A 138 8.37 -6.88 21.14
CA ASP A 138 8.46 -8.10 20.32
C ASP A 138 9.43 -7.97 19.12
N ARG A 139 9.97 -6.77 18.86
CA ARG A 139 10.94 -6.51 17.76
C ARG A 139 12.13 -7.47 17.78
N ALA A 140 12.74 -7.64 18.95
CA ALA A 140 13.90 -8.53 19.11
C ALA A 140 13.57 -9.99 18.78
N LEU A 141 12.33 -10.42 19.03
CA LEU A 141 11.87 -11.77 18.69
C LEU A 141 11.70 -11.94 17.17
N MET A 142 11.21 -10.90 16.46
CA MET A 142 11.13 -10.93 15.02
C MET A 142 12.52 -11.09 14.38
N VAL A 143 13.48 -10.27 14.79
CA VAL A 143 14.88 -10.34 14.33
C VAL A 143 15.53 -11.69 14.67
N LYS A 144 15.22 -12.25 15.88
CA LYS A 144 15.75 -13.55 16.31
C LYS A 144 15.30 -14.72 15.45
N TYR A 145 14.03 -14.73 15.01
CA TYR A 145 13.46 -15.88 14.31
C TYR A 145 13.55 -15.77 12.78
N ALA A 146 13.59 -14.55 12.21
CA ALA A 146 13.88 -14.35 10.81
C ALA A 146 15.40 -14.49 10.56
N ASN A 147 15.78 -14.92 9.35
CA ASN A 147 17.18 -14.91 8.92
C ASN A 147 17.40 -14.02 7.68
N ARG A 148 16.31 -13.44 7.14
CA ARG A 148 16.37 -12.39 6.13
C ARG A 148 15.39 -11.28 6.51
N LEU A 149 15.92 -10.08 6.64
CA LEU A 149 15.16 -8.89 7.02
C LEU A 149 15.04 -7.99 5.80
N CYS A 150 13.82 -7.72 5.36
CA CYS A 150 13.51 -6.87 4.22
C CYS A 150 12.59 -5.73 4.65
N ALA A 151 12.70 -4.57 4.00
CA ALA A 151 11.79 -3.45 4.22
C ALA A 151 11.55 -2.66 2.93
N CYS A 152 10.36 -2.11 2.78
CA CYS A 152 10.01 -1.29 1.62
C CYS A 152 10.56 0.14 1.68
N SER A 153 11.06 0.58 2.85
CA SER A 153 11.65 1.89 3.07
C SER A 153 12.55 1.87 4.32
N GLN A 154 13.40 2.87 4.45
CA GLN A 154 14.20 3.05 5.66
C GLN A 154 13.33 3.19 6.91
N THR A 155 12.28 4.00 6.86
CA THR A 155 11.35 4.19 7.98
C THR A 155 10.61 2.91 8.37
N ALA A 156 10.29 2.05 7.41
CA ALA A 156 9.69 0.74 7.68
C ALA A 156 10.71 -0.23 8.33
N ALA A 157 11.97 -0.16 7.96
CA ALA A 157 13.04 -0.93 8.60
C ALA A 157 13.31 -0.47 10.03
N GLU A 158 13.43 0.83 10.25
CA GLU A 158 13.62 1.42 11.57
C GLU A 158 12.45 1.08 12.52
N TRP A 159 11.23 1.14 12.01
CA TRP A 159 10.04 0.71 12.75
C TRP A 159 10.13 -0.76 13.15
N MET A 160 10.39 -1.66 12.22
CA MET A 160 10.33 -3.10 12.43
C MET A 160 11.56 -3.69 13.12
N TYR A 161 12.76 -3.20 12.81
CA TYR A 161 14.03 -3.83 13.23
C TYR A 161 14.89 -2.94 14.11
N GLY A 162 14.66 -1.62 14.11
CA GLY A 162 15.54 -0.62 14.74
C GLY A 162 16.59 -0.08 13.79
N ASP A 163 17.12 1.06 14.17
CA ASP A 163 18.06 1.89 13.39
C ASP A 163 19.45 1.26 13.18
N LYS A 164 19.80 0.23 13.97
CA LYS A 164 21.13 -0.43 13.90
C LYS A 164 21.11 -1.79 13.22
N THR A 165 19.97 -2.25 12.72
CA THR A 165 19.85 -3.58 12.14
C THR A 165 19.99 -3.52 10.62
N SER A 166 20.91 -4.30 10.05
CA SER A 166 21.05 -4.44 8.60
C SER A 166 19.84 -5.12 7.99
N TYR A 167 19.38 -4.63 6.86
CA TYR A 167 18.24 -5.16 6.11
C TYR A 167 18.46 -5.02 4.60
N ILE A 168 17.68 -5.75 3.83
CA ILE A 168 17.63 -5.65 2.37
C ILE A 168 16.47 -4.71 2.03
N GLN A 169 16.75 -3.62 1.35
CA GLN A 169 15.68 -2.75 0.84
C GLN A 169 15.04 -3.37 -0.39
N ILE A 170 13.73 -3.57 -0.32
CA ILE A 170 12.90 -4.11 -1.39
C ILE A 170 11.80 -3.11 -1.68
N ASN A 171 11.91 -2.38 -2.77
CA ASN A 171 10.89 -1.42 -3.14
C ASN A 171 9.58 -2.12 -3.48
N ASN A 172 8.46 -1.47 -3.16
CA ASN A 172 7.13 -1.94 -3.50
C ASN A 172 6.87 -1.75 -5.01
N ALA A 173 7.56 -2.54 -5.84
CA ALA A 173 7.43 -2.48 -7.29
C ALA A 173 6.04 -2.96 -7.75
N PHE A 174 5.54 -2.33 -8.82
CA PHE A 174 4.23 -2.62 -9.40
C PHE A 174 4.24 -2.43 -10.92
N ASP A 175 3.15 -2.82 -11.58
CA ASP A 175 3.01 -2.63 -13.03
C ASP A 175 2.74 -1.15 -13.34
N VAL A 176 3.81 -0.37 -13.46
CA VAL A 176 3.76 1.07 -13.75
C VAL A 176 3.06 1.35 -15.09
N ALA A 177 3.25 0.48 -16.08
CA ALA A 177 2.67 0.66 -17.41
C ALA A 177 1.13 0.64 -17.40
N LYS A 178 0.54 -0.13 -16.48
CA LYS A 178 -0.91 -0.22 -16.28
C LYS A 178 -1.56 1.14 -15.98
N TYR A 179 -0.81 2.06 -15.39
CA TYR A 179 -1.29 3.37 -14.96
C TYR A 179 -0.91 4.49 -15.93
N ALA A 180 -0.12 4.21 -16.95
CA ALA A 180 0.32 5.22 -17.92
C ALA A 180 -0.86 6.03 -18.47
N PHE A 181 -0.64 7.34 -18.62
CA PHE A 181 -1.70 8.23 -19.09
C PHE A 181 -2.19 7.86 -20.48
N ASP A 182 -3.50 7.82 -20.64
CA ASP A 182 -4.22 7.47 -21.86
C ASP A 182 -5.36 8.48 -22.06
N GLN A 183 -5.24 9.32 -23.09
CA GLN A 183 -6.19 10.37 -23.39
C GLN A 183 -7.56 9.84 -23.84
N GLU A 184 -7.61 8.70 -24.52
CA GLU A 184 -8.87 8.08 -24.94
C GLU A 184 -9.64 7.56 -23.73
N LYS A 185 -8.97 6.80 -22.87
CA LYS A 185 -9.56 6.35 -21.59
C LYS A 185 -10.04 7.51 -20.73
N ARG A 186 -9.23 8.59 -20.62
CA ARG A 186 -9.64 9.80 -19.92
C ARG A 186 -10.97 10.32 -20.44
N SER A 187 -11.11 10.45 -21.75
CA SER A 187 -12.32 10.97 -22.38
C SER A 187 -13.54 10.07 -22.10
N ILE A 188 -13.36 8.75 -22.20
CA ILE A 188 -14.41 7.76 -21.93
C ILE A 188 -14.87 7.82 -20.46
N VAL A 189 -13.93 7.78 -19.52
CA VAL A 189 -14.27 7.76 -18.08
C VAL A 189 -14.93 9.07 -17.66
N ARG A 190 -14.43 10.21 -18.12
CA ARG A 190 -15.00 11.52 -17.81
C ARG A 190 -16.40 11.71 -18.37
N ALA A 191 -16.65 11.22 -19.59
CA ALA A 191 -17.99 11.22 -20.18
C ALA A 191 -18.96 10.33 -19.40
N ALA A 192 -18.52 9.12 -19.04
CA ALA A 192 -19.36 8.19 -18.26
C ALA A 192 -19.73 8.70 -16.86
N MET A 193 -18.90 9.57 -16.29
CA MET A 193 -19.10 10.20 -14.97
C MET A 193 -19.75 11.59 -15.03
N ASN A 194 -20.07 12.10 -16.22
CA ASN A 194 -20.60 13.46 -16.45
C ASN A 194 -19.71 14.59 -15.90
N ILE A 195 -18.38 14.42 -15.99
CA ILE A 195 -17.36 15.39 -15.51
C ILE A 195 -16.45 15.86 -16.66
N ALA A 196 -16.93 15.85 -17.89
CA ALA A 196 -16.12 16.10 -19.09
C ALA A 196 -15.30 17.39 -19.01
N ASN A 197 -15.87 18.49 -18.49
CA ASN A 197 -15.25 19.82 -18.44
C ASN A 197 -14.80 20.25 -17.05
N ASN A 198 -15.03 19.44 -16.01
CA ASN A 198 -14.68 19.81 -14.64
C ASN A 198 -13.18 19.64 -14.36
N THR A 199 -12.63 20.45 -13.49
CA THR A 199 -11.36 20.16 -12.84
C THR A 199 -11.57 19.10 -11.78
N VAL A 200 -10.81 17.99 -11.81
CA VAL A 200 -10.98 16.86 -10.88
C VAL A 200 -9.78 16.71 -9.97
N VAL A 201 -9.95 17.02 -8.70
CA VAL A 201 -8.97 16.70 -7.65
C VAL A 201 -9.32 15.36 -7.04
N GLY A 202 -8.37 14.41 -7.01
CA GLY A 202 -8.59 13.08 -6.48
C GLY A 202 -8.06 12.91 -5.06
N PHE A 203 -8.74 12.07 -4.30
CA PHE A 203 -8.26 11.48 -3.05
C PHE A 203 -8.46 9.96 -3.13
N ILE A 204 -7.41 9.19 -2.89
CA ILE A 204 -7.46 7.72 -2.96
C ILE A 204 -6.89 7.11 -1.69
N GLY A 205 -7.69 6.34 -0.98
CA GLY A 205 -7.27 5.62 0.23
C GLY A 205 -8.40 5.40 1.22
N SER A 206 -8.10 4.66 2.29
CA SER A 206 -9.08 4.43 3.36
C SER A 206 -9.49 5.73 4.02
N LEU A 207 -10.78 5.91 4.28
CA LEU A 207 -11.32 7.08 4.98
C LEU A 207 -11.10 6.91 6.49
N CYS A 208 -9.87 7.19 6.92
CA CYS A 208 -9.41 7.01 8.31
C CYS A 208 -8.55 8.20 8.76
N TYR A 209 -8.35 8.30 10.07
CA TYR A 209 -7.61 9.41 10.68
C TYR A 209 -6.23 9.66 10.04
N PRO A 210 -5.36 8.65 9.78
CA PRO A 210 -4.06 8.90 9.17
C PRO A 210 -4.11 9.55 7.80
N LYS A 211 -5.14 9.24 7.01
CA LYS A 211 -5.29 9.77 5.64
C LYS A 211 -5.83 11.19 5.59
N ASN A 212 -6.41 11.67 6.70
CA ASN A 212 -6.84 13.07 6.89
C ASN A 212 -7.86 13.56 5.84
N ILE A 213 -8.91 12.75 5.59
CA ILE A 213 -9.97 13.12 4.64
C ILE A 213 -10.66 14.44 5.03
N LEU A 214 -10.81 14.72 6.35
CA LEU A 214 -11.43 15.95 6.81
C LEU A 214 -10.57 17.18 6.45
N GLY A 215 -9.26 17.10 6.61
CA GLY A 215 -8.33 18.15 6.15
C GLY A 215 -8.30 18.29 4.64
N ALA A 216 -8.46 17.18 3.89
CA ALA A 216 -8.57 17.22 2.43
C ALA A 216 -9.82 17.98 1.97
N LEU A 217 -10.95 17.85 2.68
CA LEU A 217 -12.18 18.61 2.41
C LEU A 217 -11.99 20.10 2.69
N ASP A 218 -11.29 20.48 3.77
CA ASP A 218 -10.97 21.90 4.03
C ASP A 218 -10.13 22.50 2.89
N ILE A 219 -9.13 21.74 2.40
CA ILE A 219 -8.28 22.15 1.28
C ILE A 219 -9.10 22.27 0.00
N PHE A 220 -9.96 21.28 -0.28
CA PHE A 220 -10.79 21.30 -1.48
C PHE A 220 -11.81 22.43 -1.46
N ALA A 221 -12.38 22.79 -0.31
CA ALA A 221 -13.24 23.97 -0.18
C ALA A 221 -12.54 25.26 -0.67
N GLU A 222 -11.25 25.41 -0.40
CA GLU A 222 -10.46 26.54 -0.89
C GLU A 222 -10.14 26.44 -2.39
N VAL A 223 -10.04 25.23 -2.94
CA VAL A 223 -9.92 25.01 -4.40
C VAL A 223 -11.23 25.42 -5.08
N GLN A 224 -12.38 24.92 -4.59
CA GLN A 224 -13.70 25.17 -5.14
C GLN A 224 -14.08 26.65 -5.16
N LYS A 225 -13.70 27.44 -4.14
CA LYS A 225 -13.88 28.89 -4.14
C LYS A 225 -13.20 29.59 -5.33
N ARG A 226 -12.11 29.05 -5.83
CA ARG A 226 -11.33 29.61 -6.96
C ARG A 226 -11.68 28.96 -8.30
N LEU A 227 -12.14 27.72 -8.27
CA LEU A 227 -12.58 26.92 -9.39
C LEU A 227 -13.97 26.35 -9.09
N PRO A 228 -15.06 27.11 -9.32
CA PRO A 228 -16.42 26.74 -8.89
C PRO A 228 -16.89 25.39 -9.45
N ASP A 229 -16.43 25.02 -10.65
CA ASP A 229 -16.79 23.76 -11.32
C ASP A 229 -15.86 22.60 -10.94
N ALA A 230 -14.95 22.77 -9.97
CA ALA A 230 -14.08 21.70 -9.54
C ALA A 230 -14.87 20.59 -8.82
N ILE A 231 -14.44 19.35 -9.04
CA ILE A 231 -14.96 18.12 -8.41
C ILE A 231 -13.90 17.51 -7.54
N PHE A 232 -14.29 17.08 -6.33
CA PHE A 232 -13.45 16.25 -5.46
C PHE A 232 -13.86 14.79 -5.58
N MET A 233 -13.03 13.99 -6.22
CA MET A 233 -13.28 12.57 -6.42
C MET A 233 -12.62 11.77 -5.28
N VAL A 234 -13.43 11.24 -4.37
CA VAL A 234 -13.00 10.47 -3.19
C VAL A 234 -13.19 8.99 -3.45
N VAL A 235 -12.07 8.26 -3.53
CA VAL A 235 -12.03 6.82 -3.81
C VAL A 235 -11.54 6.08 -2.58
N GLY A 236 -12.39 5.26 -2.00
CA GLY A 236 -12.15 4.45 -0.80
C GLY A 236 -13.30 4.52 0.18
N ASP A 237 -13.20 3.72 1.22
CA ASP A 237 -14.16 3.61 2.32
C ASP A 237 -13.44 3.66 3.67
N GLY A 238 -14.17 3.77 4.75
CA GLY A 238 -13.58 3.71 6.09
C GLY A 238 -14.41 4.36 7.18
N ALA A 239 -13.91 4.26 8.41
CA ALA A 239 -14.63 4.68 9.62
C ALA A 239 -14.95 6.20 9.68
N MET A 240 -14.36 7.01 8.82
CA MET A 240 -14.60 8.46 8.76
C MET A 240 -15.51 8.87 7.59
N GLU A 241 -16.15 7.92 6.90
CA GLU A 241 -16.98 8.22 5.73
C GLU A 241 -18.16 9.13 6.09
N ASP A 242 -18.91 8.78 7.13
CA ASP A 242 -20.07 9.59 7.57
C ASP A 242 -19.63 10.99 7.98
N SER A 243 -18.56 11.10 8.80
CA SER A 243 -18.01 12.40 9.21
C SER A 243 -17.48 13.21 8.02
N ALA A 244 -16.99 12.56 6.97
CA ALA A 244 -16.54 13.25 5.77
C ALA A 244 -17.72 13.78 4.95
N LYS A 245 -18.82 13.05 4.84
CA LYS A 245 -20.05 13.48 4.18
C LYS A 245 -20.69 14.66 4.93
N GLU A 246 -20.87 14.53 6.25
CA GLU A 246 -21.37 15.62 7.10
C GLU A 246 -20.52 16.90 6.97
N LYS A 247 -19.20 16.73 6.90
CA LYS A 247 -18.32 17.90 6.71
C LYS A 247 -18.43 18.49 5.31
N ALA A 248 -18.57 17.69 4.28
CA ALA A 248 -18.79 18.18 2.91
C ALA A 248 -20.08 18.99 2.82
N ASP A 249 -21.16 18.53 3.45
CA ASP A 249 -22.44 19.24 3.54
C ASP A 249 -22.30 20.56 4.30
N ALA A 250 -21.63 20.56 5.45
CA ALA A 250 -21.39 21.76 6.26
C ALA A 250 -20.53 22.82 5.54
N LEU A 251 -19.66 22.39 4.61
CA LEU A 251 -18.85 23.27 3.76
C LEU A 251 -19.58 23.71 2.48
N GLY A 252 -20.81 23.22 2.23
CA GLY A 252 -21.57 23.51 1.00
C GLY A 252 -21.00 22.83 -0.24
N LEU A 253 -20.36 21.68 -0.09
CA LEU A 253 -19.66 20.96 -1.16
C LEU A 253 -20.42 19.73 -1.68
N SER A 254 -21.67 19.49 -1.24
CA SER A 254 -22.43 18.27 -1.54
C SER A 254 -22.51 17.94 -3.03
N GLU A 255 -22.62 18.95 -3.89
CA GLU A 255 -22.68 18.80 -5.36
C GLU A 255 -21.27 18.68 -6.00
N ASN A 256 -20.21 19.02 -5.26
CA ASN A 256 -18.84 19.05 -5.77
C ASN A 256 -17.99 17.88 -5.27
N VAL A 257 -18.51 17.03 -4.37
CA VAL A 257 -17.78 15.87 -3.83
C VAL A 257 -18.43 14.57 -4.25
N MET A 258 -17.66 13.71 -4.94
CA MET A 258 -18.09 12.40 -5.37
C MET A 258 -17.47 11.33 -4.47
N PHE A 259 -18.23 10.77 -3.53
CA PHE A 259 -17.82 9.62 -2.73
C PHE A 259 -18.09 8.32 -3.52
N LEU A 260 -17.06 7.70 -4.07
CA LEU A 260 -17.17 6.52 -4.95
C LEU A 260 -17.08 5.19 -4.19
N GLY A 261 -16.81 5.23 -2.88
CA GLY A 261 -16.56 4.01 -2.12
C GLY A 261 -15.31 3.27 -2.61
N ARG A 262 -15.22 1.99 -2.26
CA ARG A 262 -14.13 1.12 -2.69
C ARG A 262 -14.27 0.76 -4.17
N ARG A 263 -13.21 0.95 -4.96
CA ARG A 263 -13.18 0.72 -6.41
C ARG A 263 -12.03 -0.20 -6.80
N ASN A 264 -12.23 -1.01 -7.85
CA ASN A 264 -11.21 -1.88 -8.46
C ASN A 264 -10.63 -1.31 -9.76
N ASP A 265 -11.27 -0.29 -10.32
CA ASP A 265 -10.92 0.42 -11.55
C ASP A 265 -10.13 1.72 -11.27
N VAL A 266 -9.34 1.73 -10.21
CA VAL A 266 -8.48 2.87 -9.85
C VAL A 266 -7.60 3.35 -11.01
N PRO A 267 -7.00 2.48 -11.85
CA PRO A 267 -6.25 2.92 -13.03
C PRO A 267 -7.07 3.80 -13.97
N ASP A 268 -8.36 3.51 -14.16
CA ASP A 268 -9.25 4.27 -15.04
C ASP A 268 -9.68 5.58 -14.38
N LEU A 269 -9.98 5.57 -13.08
CA LEU A 269 -10.30 6.77 -12.31
C LEU A 269 -9.14 7.77 -12.27
N LEU A 270 -7.89 7.29 -12.19
CA LEU A 270 -6.69 8.14 -12.28
C LEU A 270 -6.55 8.84 -13.64
N GLN A 271 -7.09 8.26 -14.73
CA GLN A 271 -7.14 8.96 -16.01
C GLN A 271 -8.08 10.18 -15.94
N ALA A 272 -9.18 10.08 -15.20
CA ALA A 272 -10.17 11.15 -15.07
C ALA A 272 -9.71 12.33 -14.20
N MET A 273 -8.83 12.11 -13.25
CA MET A 273 -8.33 13.14 -12.32
C MET A 273 -7.38 14.13 -13.01
N ASP A 274 -7.19 15.32 -12.43
CA ASP A 274 -6.22 16.35 -12.83
C ASP A 274 -5.11 16.54 -11.81
N ALA A 275 -5.37 16.21 -10.55
CA ALA A 275 -4.38 16.23 -9.47
C ALA A 275 -4.73 15.17 -8.41
N LEU A 276 -3.74 14.70 -7.64
CA LEU A 276 -3.96 13.91 -6.43
C LEU A 276 -3.63 14.72 -5.18
N LEU A 277 -4.54 14.73 -4.22
CA LEU A 277 -4.38 15.33 -2.89
C LEU A 277 -4.25 14.23 -1.83
N ALA A 278 -3.13 14.18 -1.11
CA ALA A 278 -2.87 13.23 -0.02
C ALA A 278 -2.26 13.96 1.20
N PRO A 279 -3.07 14.67 2.01
CA PRO A 279 -2.61 15.43 3.17
C PRO A 279 -2.50 14.54 4.41
N SER A 280 -1.92 13.34 4.28
CA SER A 280 -1.85 12.35 5.33
C SER A 280 -1.13 12.88 6.57
N ILE A 281 -1.67 12.58 7.77
CA ILE A 281 -1.06 12.95 9.06
C ILE A 281 0.22 12.15 9.28
N PHE A 282 0.22 10.90 8.87
CA PHE A 282 1.40 10.04 8.76
C PHE A 282 1.13 8.91 7.77
N GLU A 283 2.14 8.53 7.01
CA GLU A 283 2.09 7.40 6.10
C GLU A 283 3.50 6.94 5.74
N GLY A 284 3.68 5.63 5.58
CA GLY A 284 4.83 5.07 4.92
C GLY A 284 4.77 5.28 3.40
N LEU A 285 5.18 4.29 2.62
CA LEU A 285 5.10 4.35 1.17
C LEU A 285 3.66 4.06 0.69
N SER A 286 2.99 5.07 0.14
CA SER A 286 1.62 4.97 -0.34
C SER A 286 1.55 4.47 -1.78
N PHE A 287 0.95 3.29 -1.98
CA PHE A 287 0.70 2.78 -3.34
C PHE A 287 -0.18 3.72 -4.16
N ALA A 288 -1.26 4.26 -3.58
CA ALA A 288 -2.14 5.18 -4.28
C ALA A 288 -1.39 6.42 -4.80
N CYS A 289 -0.43 6.93 -4.01
CA CYS A 289 0.42 8.05 -4.41
C CYS A 289 1.41 7.67 -5.52
N LEU A 290 1.94 6.44 -5.50
CA LEU A 290 2.79 5.92 -6.57
C LEU A 290 1.98 5.72 -7.87
N GLU A 291 0.79 5.11 -7.76
CA GLU A 291 -0.13 4.86 -8.88
C GLU A 291 -0.55 6.18 -9.57
N ALA A 292 -0.87 7.22 -8.80
CA ALA A 292 -1.21 8.53 -9.33
C ALA A 292 -0.04 9.20 -10.06
N GLN A 293 1.16 9.10 -9.51
CA GLN A 293 2.36 9.60 -10.19
C GLN A 293 2.68 8.79 -11.45
N ALA A 294 2.42 7.47 -11.46
CA ALA A 294 2.57 6.65 -12.65
C ALA A 294 1.60 7.07 -13.76
N ALA A 295 0.41 7.57 -13.39
CA ALA A 295 -0.55 8.18 -14.31
C ALA A 295 -0.15 9.62 -14.74
N GLY A 296 1.02 10.11 -14.34
CA GLY A 296 1.51 11.45 -14.70
C GLY A 296 0.81 12.60 -13.98
N LEU A 297 0.08 12.33 -12.90
CA LEU A 297 -0.63 13.37 -12.15
C LEU A 297 0.33 14.23 -11.33
N PRO A 298 0.11 15.55 -11.25
CA PRO A 298 0.65 16.36 -10.18
C PRO A 298 0.06 15.89 -8.84
N CYS A 299 0.94 15.68 -7.85
CA CYS A 299 0.58 15.09 -6.58
C CYS A 299 1.01 16.00 -5.43
N PHE A 300 0.12 16.19 -4.46
CA PHE A 300 0.32 17.07 -3.32
C PHE A 300 0.25 16.26 -2.04
N PHE A 301 1.41 16.13 -1.38
CA PHE A 301 1.63 15.29 -0.22
C PHE A 301 1.93 16.13 1.02
N SER A 302 1.56 15.63 2.20
CA SER A 302 2.06 16.24 3.43
C SER A 302 3.55 15.93 3.64
N THR A 303 4.27 16.83 4.33
CA THR A 303 5.68 16.59 4.72
C THR A 303 5.81 15.46 5.75
N ASN A 304 4.72 14.98 6.32
CA ASN A 304 4.70 13.86 7.28
C ASN A 304 4.72 12.48 6.59
N MET A 305 4.60 12.46 5.27
CA MET A 305 4.82 11.24 4.48
C MET A 305 6.30 11.05 4.19
N THR A 306 6.73 9.80 3.99
CA THR A 306 8.11 9.54 3.58
C THR A 306 8.45 10.23 2.27
N ARG A 307 9.65 10.82 2.17
CA ARG A 307 10.15 11.46 0.94
C ARG A 307 10.30 10.47 -0.23
N GLU A 308 10.43 9.19 0.05
CA GLU A 308 10.46 8.11 -0.95
C GLU A 308 9.16 8.04 -1.76
N THR A 309 8.04 8.55 -1.22
CA THR A 309 6.76 8.65 -1.95
C THR A 309 6.86 9.58 -3.18
N GLY A 310 7.74 10.60 -3.14
CA GLY A 310 7.96 11.52 -4.26
C GLY A 310 8.88 10.92 -5.32
N VAL A 311 8.32 10.21 -6.28
CA VAL A 311 9.06 9.55 -7.36
C VAL A 311 9.26 10.50 -8.54
N THR A 312 8.26 11.30 -8.87
CA THR A 312 8.26 12.19 -10.03
C THR A 312 8.51 13.66 -9.65
N PRO A 313 9.02 14.49 -10.55
CA PRO A 313 9.20 15.93 -10.31
C PRO A 313 7.87 16.69 -10.11
N CYS A 314 6.73 16.09 -10.51
CA CYS A 314 5.41 16.68 -10.30
C CYS A 314 4.87 16.47 -8.88
N SER A 315 5.65 15.88 -7.97
CA SER A 315 5.29 15.69 -6.56
C SER A 315 5.69 16.91 -5.73
N LYS A 316 4.75 17.43 -4.94
CA LYS A 316 5.00 18.54 -4.02
C LYS A 316 4.67 18.16 -2.58
N PHE A 317 5.63 18.36 -1.68
CA PHE A 317 5.43 18.16 -0.24
C PHE A 317 5.12 19.49 0.45
N ILE A 318 4.00 19.53 1.20
CA ILE A 318 3.49 20.73 1.86
C ILE A 318 3.29 20.40 3.35
N GLU A 319 3.68 21.31 4.24
CA GLU A 319 3.47 21.13 5.67
C GLU A 319 1.98 21.18 6.03
N LEU A 320 1.52 20.28 6.89
CA LEU A 320 0.14 20.28 7.38
C LEU A 320 -0.23 21.54 8.19
N SER A 321 0.77 22.26 8.73
CA SER A 321 0.61 23.53 9.43
C SER A 321 0.24 24.71 8.51
N ARG A 322 0.44 24.55 7.20
CA ARG A 322 0.03 25.55 6.21
C ARG A 322 -1.49 25.60 6.09
N SER A 323 -2.01 26.80 5.80
CA SER A 323 -3.45 27.00 5.62
C SER A 323 -3.99 26.17 4.43
N ALA A 324 -5.27 25.82 4.49
CA ALA A 324 -5.98 25.19 3.37
C ALA A 324 -5.89 26.03 2.08
N SER A 325 -5.94 27.36 2.21
CA SER A 325 -5.73 28.31 1.10
C SER A 325 -4.36 28.15 0.43
N HIS A 326 -3.28 27.98 1.22
CA HIS A 326 -1.94 27.74 0.68
C HIS A 326 -1.84 26.41 -0.09
N TRP A 327 -2.47 25.35 0.44
CA TRP A 327 -2.56 24.08 -0.26
C TRP A 327 -3.31 24.22 -1.59
N ALA A 328 -4.45 24.93 -1.59
CA ALA A 328 -5.23 25.20 -2.79
C ALA A 328 -4.43 25.96 -3.86
N GLU A 329 -3.66 26.98 -3.48
CA GLU A 329 -2.77 27.71 -4.39
C GLU A 329 -1.74 26.77 -5.03
N CYS A 330 -1.16 25.88 -4.23
CA CYS A 330 -0.21 24.89 -4.74
C CYS A 330 -0.87 23.93 -5.74
N ILE A 331 -2.09 23.45 -5.45
CA ILE A 331 -2.84 22.57 -6.33
C ILE A 331 -3.15 23.27 -7.65
N ILE A 332 -3.74 24.47 -7.60
CA ILE A 332 -4.13 25.24 -8.81
C ILE A 332 -2.92 25.50 -9.70
N LYS A 333 -1.78 25.91 -9.13
CA LYS A 333 -0.53 26.06 -9.88
C LYS A 333 -0.05 24.75 -10.51
N GLY A 334 -0.28 23.62 -9.83
CA GLY A 334 0.11 22.31 -10.36
C GLY A 334 -0.78 21.84 -11.52
N LEU A 335 -2.04 22.30 -11.59
CA LEU A 335 -2.96 21.99 -12.68
C LEU A 335 -2.52 22.56 -14.04
N GLU A 336 -1.62 23.55 -14.04
CA GLU A 336 -1.03 24.11 -15.27
C GLU A 336 0.00 23.17 -15.92
N GLN A 337 0.41 22.10 -15.21
CA GLN A 337 1.39 21.15 -15.72
C GLN A 337 0.73 20.10 -16.61
N GLU A 338 1.30 19.89 -17.78
CA GLU A 338 0.90 18.78 -18.63
C GLU A 338 1.32 17.45 -18.04
N ARG A 339 0.52 16.41 -18.28
CA ARG A 339 0.88 15.05 -17.91
C ARG A 339 2.05 14.56 -18.76
N VAL A 340 3.05 13.99 -18.12
CA VAL A 340 4.24 13.46 -18.77
C VAL A 340 4.35 11.95 -18.55
N ASN A 341 5.04 11.27 -19.46
CA ASN A 341 5.40 9.87 -19.25
C ASN A 341 6.42 9.77 -18.10
N THR A 342 6.02 9.12 -17.04
CA THR A 342 6.78 9.03 -15.80
C THR A 342 7.59 7.74 -15.63
N TYR A 343 7.47 6.78 -16.56
CA TYR A 343 8.06 5.45 -16.47
C TYR A 343 9.56 5.47 -16.12
N LYS A 344 10.33 6.39 -16.72
CA LYS A 344 11.78 6.53 -16.46
C LYS A 344 12.11 6.78 -14.98
N TYR A 345 11.30 7.60 -14.29
CA TYR A 345 11.54 7.91 -12.86
C TYR A 345 11.29 6.71 -11.96
N PHE A 346 10.25 5.90 -12.30
CA PHE A 346 9.95 4.67 -11.59
C PHE A 346 11.02 3.60 -11.84
N LYS A 347 11.53 3.50 -13.08
CA LYS A 347 12.62 2.60 -13.43
C LYS A 347 13.90 2.94 -12.66
N GLU A 348 14.34 4.19 -12.69
CA GLU A 348 15.53 4.68 -11.99
C GLU A 348 15.46 4.42 -10.47
N LYS A 349 14.27 4.46 -9.88
CA LYS A 349 14.05 4.20 -8.46
C LYS A 349 13.71 2.73 -8.13
N GLY A 350 13.69 1.83 -9.12
CA GLY A 350 13.45 0.40 -8.91
C GLY A 350 12.02 0.04 -8.53
N TYR A 351 11.02 0.81 -8.99
CA TYR A 351 9.60 0.54 -8.76
C TYR A 351 8.92 -0.21 -9.90
N VAL A 352 9.61 -0.51 -11.00
CA VAL A 352 9.05 -1.23 -12.15
C VAL A 352 9.10 -2.73 -11.89
N LEU A 353 7.93 -3.36 -11.75
CA LEU A 353 7.80 -4.77 -11.38
C LEU A 353 8.53 -5.72 -12.35
N SER A 354 8.35 -5.53 -13.65
CA SER A 354 8.97 -6.38 -14.67
C SER A 354 10.51 -6.37 -14.63
N GLU A 355 11.12 -5.30 -14.14
CA GLU A 355 12.58 -5.16 -14.01
C GLU A 355 13.10 -5.61 -12.63
N SER A 356 12.20 -5.86 -11.68
CA SER A 356 12.57 -6.24 -10.30
C SER A 356 12.74 -7.75 -10.10
N ARG A 357 12.52 -8.56 -11.14
CA ARG A 357 12.52 -10.03 -11.06
C ARG A 357 13.79 -10.60 -10.42
N LYS A 358 14.97 -10.13 -10.84
CA LYS A 358 16.26 -10.60 -10.31
C LYS A 358 16.37 -10.34 -8.82
N MET A 359 16.11 -9.11 -8.39
CA MET A 359 16.14 -8.69 -6.98
C MET A 359 15.20 -9.55 -6.12
N TYR A 360 13.98 -9.84 -6.62
CA TYR A 360 13.03 -10.66 -5.89
C TYR A 360 13.45 -12.14 -5.85
N LEU A 361 14.13 -12.69 -6.86
CA LEU A 361 14.66 -14.06 -6.79
C LEU A 361 15.79 -14.18 -5.76
N GLU A 362 16.64 -13.16 -5.63
CA GLU A 362 17.76 -13.13 -4.68
C GLU A 362 17.30 -13.31 -3.21
N ILE A 363 16.11 -12.81 -2.84
CA ILE A 363 15.60 -13.00 -1.47
C ILE A 363 15.15 -14.46 -1.19
N PHE A 364 14.98 -15.28 -2.22
CA PHE A 364 14.62 -16.70 -2.11
C PHE A 364 15.79 -17.63 -2.45
N GLU A 365 17.00 -17.12 -2.69
CA GLU A 365 18.19 -17.95 -2.95
C GLU A 365 18.55 -18.75 -1.71
N LYS A 366 18.93 -20.03 -1.92
CA LYS A 366 19.46 -20.87 -0.86
C LYS A 366 20.89 -20.41 -0.55
N GLY A 367 21.17 -20.12 0.72
CA GLY A 367 22.54 -19.88 1.17
C GLY A 367 23.41 -21.12 0.95
N ASP A 368 24.72 -20.91 0.85
CA ASP A 368 25.72 -21.99 0.82
C ASP A 368 25.73 -22.76 2.13
#